data_1641f800cd735837dcd136dbcf45557a
#
_entry.id   1641f800cd735837dcd136dbcf45557a
#
_cell.length_a   1.000
_cell.length_b   1.000
_cell.length_c   1.000
_cell.angle_alpha   90.00
_cell.angle_beta   90.00
_cell.angle_gamma   90.00
#
_symmetry.space_group_name_H-M   'P 1'
#
loop_
_entity.id
_entity.type
_entity.pdbx_description
1 polymer ?
#
loop_
_entity_poly.entity_id
_entity_poly.type
_entity_poly.pdbx_seq_one_letter_code
_entity_poly.pdbx_strand_id
1 'polypeptide(L)'
;MKLMQFGTLPIKVSEIGFGTSQLANTDNQYVGVKYLPKIEAKNILQRAIDLGINFFDTSPTYGTAEKLVGECKQKYKDKLIVSTKAGLKPDGTRDFSTTFLRQQVERSLKSLQVDCLDIFQLNKPSKKDFENIDLFNFLTELKHQGKIKYSGVIVGEVEAGYECIESGNVDCLQIFYNFLYQDTEDLILKANNRGLGVLARSPLNSGLLTGVYKRDQVFDPNDARATFFTGKSFTQRLEILRKIQNDLNISDSQIKEFSLRFILSNRCRTIAIPATSTTHQIEELINIANDPSRFSSSELDNIKRVVSQYMNQVNFQQQIL
;
A
#
# COMPACT_ATOMS: atom_id res chain seq x y z
N MET A 1 7.96 -11.06 14.45
CA MET A 1 6.89 -10.76 13.46
C MET A 1 6.25 -12.04 12.99
N LYS A 2 4.93 -12.13 13.04
CA LYS A 2 4.17 -13.28 12.54
C LYS A 2 4.18 -13.29 11.00
N LEU A 3 4.36 -14.47 10.42
CA LEU A 3 4.24 -14.68 8.99
C LEU A 3 2.89 -15.30 8.67
N MET A 4 2.28 -14.83 7.58
CA MET A 4 1.01 -15.36 7.09
C MET A 4 1.13 -15.77 5.62
N GLN A 5 0.27 -16.71 5.23
CA GLN A 5 0.14 -17.14 3.85
C GLN A 5 -0.42 -16.01 2.99
N PHE A 6 0.23 -15.70 1.86
CA PHE A 6 -0.22 -14.64 0.95
C PHE A 6 -1.16 -15.20 -0.12
N GLY A 7 -2.44 -15.13 0.14
CA GLY A 7 -3.43 -15.81 -0.68
C GLY A 7 -3.17 -17.32 -0.73
N THR A 8 -3.25 -17.93 -1.91
CA THR A 8 -2.89 -19.33 -2.16
C THR A 8 -1.46 -19.50 -2.67
N LEU A 9 -0.70 -18.39 -2.80
CA LEU A 9 0.67 -18.43 -3.31
C LEU A 9 1.60 -19.18 -2.33
N PRO A 10 2.61 -19.93 -2.80
CA PRO A 10 3.54 -20.69 -1.96
C PRO A 10 4.57 -19.78 -1.28
N ILE A 11 4.15 -18.62 -0.79
CA ILE A 11 4.98 -17.67 -0.07
C ILE A 11 4.33 -17.24 1.26
N LYS A 12 5.18 -17.02 2.25
CA LYS A 12 4.76 -16.46 3.54
C LYS A 12 5.34 -15.07 3.72
N VAL A 13 4.50 -14.13 4.10
CA VAL A 13 4.85 -12.72 4.27
C VAL A 13 4.49 -12.24 5.67
N SER A 14 5.21 -11.23 6.16
CA SER A 14 4.91 -10.60 7.44
C SER A 14 3.54 -9.90 7.42
N GLU A 15 2.78 -9.93 8.52
CA GLU A 15 1.45 -9.29 8.64
C GLU A 15 1.49 -7.79 8.33
N ILE A 16 2.65 -7.16 8.55
CA ILE A 16 2.95 -5.81 8.07
C ILE A 16 4.09 -5.93 7.06
N GLY A 17 3.87 -5.41 5.85
CA GLY A 17 4.91 -5.14 4.88
C GLY A 17 5.45 -3.71 5.05
N PHE A 18 6.37 -3.32 4.20
CA PHE A 18 6.98 -2.00 4.21
C PHE A 18 6.79 -1.29 2.87
N GLY A 19 6.01 -0.19 2.87
CA GLY A 19 5.90 0.71 1.72
C GLY A 19 7.10 1.64 1.65
N THR A 20 7.82 1.66 0.54
CA THR A 20 9.08 2.42 0.42
C THR A 20 8.90 3.83 -0.15
N SER A 21 7.68 4.31 -0.32
CA SER A 21 7.41 5.64 -0.88
C SER A 21 8.02 6.79 -0.06
N GLN A 22 8.19 6.61 1.25
CA GLN A 22 8.83 7.59 2.13
C GLN A 22 10.36 7.61 2.01
N LEU A 23 10.95 6.58 1.38
CA LEU A 23 12.38 6.52 1.06
C LEU A 23 12.69 7.13 -0.31
N ALA A 24 11.66 7.64 -0.98
CA ALA A 24 11.78 8.28 -2.27
C ALA A 24 12.64 9.54 -2.16
N ASN A 25 13.82 9.50 -2.72
CA ASN A 25 14.64 10.66 -2.97
C ASN A 25 14.40 11.09 -4.42
N THR A 26 13.35 11.90 -4.63
CA THR A 26 12.89 12.29 -5.95
C THR A 26 12.22 13.66 -5.91
N ASP A 27 12.35 14.42 -6.97
CA ASP A 27 11.61 15.67 -7.18
C ASP A 27 10.16 15.42 -7.64
N ASN A 28 9.72 14.16 -7.68
CA ASN A 28 8.36 13.83 -8.06
C ASN A 28 7.38 14.22 -6.95
N GLN A 29 6.63 15.30 -7.17
CA GLN A 29 5.62 15.83 -6.26
C GLN A 29 4.46 14.87 -5.92
N TYR A 30 4.34 13.76 -6.63
CA TYR A 30 3.32 12.73 -6.36
C TYR A 30 3.80 11.63 -5.43
N VAL A 31 5.08 11.66 -5.06
CA VAL A 31 5.70 10.59 -4.26
C VAL A 31 6.71 11.16 -3.29
N GLY A 32 6.65 10.67 -2.07
CA GLY A 32 7.57 11.09 -1.02
C GLY A 32 7.02 12.26 -0.21
N VAL A 33 7.60 12.49 0.94
CA VAL A 33 7.17 13.52 1.89
C VAL A 33 8.32 14.38 2.38
N LYS A 34 9.54 13.96 2.17
CA LYS A 34 10.76 14.67 2.58
C LYS A 34 11.97 14.04 1.93
N TYR A 35 12.95 14.86 1.57
CA TYR A 35 14.28 14.35 1.25
C TYR A 35 14.84 13.56 2.43
N LEU A 36 15.18 12.29 2.20
CA LEU A 36 15.78 11.42 3.19
C LEU A 36 17.20 11.05 2.73
N PRO A 37 18.24 11.32 3.55
CA PRO A 37 19.59 10.92 3.23
C PRO A 37 19.69 9.40 2.96
N LYS A 38 20.47 9.02 1.96
CA LYS A 38 20.61 7.60 1.55
C LYS A 38 20.98 6.69 2.72
N ILE A 39 21.82 7.17 3.65
CA ILE A 39 22.25 6.40 4.82
C ILE A 39 21.08 6.12 5.77
N GLU A 40 20.21 7.12 5.98
CA GLU A 40 19.03 6.96 6.81
C GLU A 40 18.04 5.99 6.18
N ALA A 41 17.79 6.11 4.86
CA ALA A 41 16.96 5.18 4.12
C ALA A 41 17.46 3.73 4.24
N LYS A 42 18.77 3.51 4.16
CA LYS A 42 19.38 2.19 4.39
C LYS A 42 19.18 1.68 5.81
N ASN A 43 19.37 2.54 6.81
CA ASN A 43 19.17 2.18 8.20
C ASN A 43 17.72 1.77 8.48
N ILE A 44 16.76 2.48 7.89
CA ILE A 44 15.34 2.17 7.99
C ILE A 44 15.03 0.79 7.39
N LEU A 45 15.50 0.53 6.16
CA LEU A 45 15.33 -0.77 5.50
C LEU A 45 15.97 -1.91 6.31
N GLN A 46 17.20 -1.71 6.79
CA GLN A 46 17.89 -2.70 7.60
C GLN A 46 17.11 -2.97 8.89
N ARG A 47 16.65 -1.92 9.57
CA ARG A 47 15.86 -2.06 10.80
C ARG A 47 14.55 -2.81 10.57
N ALA A 48 13.84 -2.52 9.47
CA ALA A 48 12.63 -3.24 9.08
C ALA A 48 12.90 -4.75 8.94
N ILE A 49 13.98 -5.12 8.25
CA ILE A 49 14.39 -6.52 8.05
C ILE A 49 14.75 -7.18 9.38
N ASP A 50 15.53 -6.51 10.23
CA ASP A 50 15.96 -7.03 11.53
C ASP A 50 14.77 -7.30 12.47
N LEU A 51 13.71 -6.53 12.33
CA LEU A 51 12.45 -6.70 13.08
C LEU A 51 11.52 -7.76 12.44
N GLY A 52 11.93 -8.37 11.34
CA GLY A 52 11.24 -9.49 10.71
C GLY A 52 10.23 -9.11 9.62
N ILE A 53 10.26 -7.88 9.11
CA ILE A 53 9.54 -7.54 7.87
C ILE A 53 10.27 -8.22 6.71
N ASN A 54 9.53 -8.98 5.91
CA ASN A 54 10.06 -9.64 4.72
C ASN A 54 9.36 -9.24 3.43
N PHE A 55 8.34 -8.38 3.48
CA PHE A 55 7.61 -7.88 2.31
C PHE A 55 7.86 -6.40 2.11
N PHE A 56 8.37 -6.02 0.93
CA PHE A 56 8.70 -4.63 0.56
C PHE A 56 7.95 -4.24 -0.71
N ASP A 57 7.17 -3.15 -0.61
CA ASP A 57 6.44 -2.58 -1.74
C ASP A 57 7.15 -1.32 -2.25
N THR A 58 7.65 -1.36 -3.47
CA THR A 58 8.41 -0.27 -4.10
C THR A 58 7.84 0.13 -5.47
N SER A 59 8.47 1.06 -6.17
CA SER A 59 8.08 1.53 -7.51
C SER A 59 9.24 2.21 -8.22
N PRO A 60 9.32 2.13 -9.56
CA PRO A 60 10.26 2.95 -10.35
C PRO A 60 10.08 4.47 -10.15
N THR A 61 8.88 4.89 -9.74
CA THR A 61 8.58 6.31 -9.46
C THR A 61 9.05 6.77 -8.08
N TYR A 62 9.55 5.85 -7.23
CA TYR A 62 10.03 6.17 -5.88
C TYR A 62 11.54 6.52 -5.86
N GLY A 63 12.01 7.23 -6.87
CA GLY A 63 13.40 7.71 -6.94
C GLY A 63 14.43 6.58 -6.77
N THR A 64 15.21 6.63 -5.69
CA THR A 64 16.25 5.64 -5.40
C THR A 64 15.77 4.43 -4.62
N ALA A 65 14.49 4.37 -4.20
CA ALA A 65 13.99 3.33 -3.31
C ALA A 65 14.15 1.92 -3.88
N GLU A 66 13.83 1.71 -5.17
CA GLU A 66 14.02 0.39 -5.83
C GLU A 66 15.46 -0.09 -5.72
N LYS A 67 16.44 0.80 -5.97
CA LYS A 67 17.86 0.45 -5.88
C LYS A 67 18.26 0.07 -4.46
N LEU A 68 17.76 0.78 -3.45
CA LEU A 68 18.05 0.49 -2.04
C LEU A 68 17.45 -0.86 -1.63
N VAL A 69 16.21 -1.16 -2.06
CA VAL A 69 15.58 -2.46 -1.84
C VAL A 69 16.35 -3.57 -2.57
N GLY A 70 16.83 -3.31 -3.79
CA GLY A 70 17.68 -4.22 -4.54
C GLY A 70 18.97 -4.58 -3.80
N GLU A 71 19.67 -3.60 -3.23
CA GLU A 71 20.86 -3.83 -2.40
C GLU A 71 20.53 -4.78 -1.21
N CYS A 72 19.35 -4.63 -0.56
CA CYS A 72 18.88 -5.54 0.46
C CYS A 72 18.53 -6.92 -0.11
N LYS A 73 17.85 -6.98 -1.26
CA LYS A 73 17.46 -8.24 -1.92
C LYS A 73 18.70 -9.09 -2.26
N GLN A 74 19.80 -8.47 -2.72
CA GLN A 74 21.06 -9.18 -2.96
C GLN A 74 21.63 -9.84 -1.70
N LYS A 75 21.54 -9.13 -0.55
CA LYS A 75 22.04 -9.63 0.73
C LYS A 75 21.18 -10.74 1.30
N TYR A 76 19.85 -10.60 1.24
CA TYR A 76 18.89 -11.47 1.92
C TYR A 76 18.19 -12.47 0.99
N LYS A 77 18.34 -12.32 -0.34
CA LYS A 77 17.82 -13.22 -1.38
C LYS A 77 16.34 -13.57 -1.18
N ASP A 78 16.03 -14.86 -1.15
CA ASP A 78 14.67 -15.37 -1.05
C ASP A 78 13.96 -15.13 0.30
N LYS A 79 14.69 -14.61 1.29
CA LYS A 79 14.08 -14.18 2.56
C LYS A 79 13.24 -12.93 2.40
N LEU A 80 13.46 -12.11 1.35
CA LEU A 80 12.70 -10.91 1.08
C LEU A 80 11.81 -11.12 -0.15
N ILE A 81 10.56 -10.71 -0.03
CA ILE A 81 9.59 -10.63 -1.12
C ILE A 81 9.46 -9.16 -1.52
N VAL A 82 9.73 -8.87 -2.79
CA VAL A 82 9.70 -7.50 -3.30
C VAL A 82 8.59 -7.34 -4.34
N SER A 83 7.71 -6.38 -4.09
CA SER A 83 6.68 -5.97 -5.04
C SER A 83 7.07 -4.65 -5.68
N THR A 84 7.01 -4.57 -7.01
CA THR A 84 7.18 -3.31 -7.76
C THR A 84 6.04 -3.10 -8.75
N LYS A 85 6.02 -1.95 -9.43
CA LYS A 85 4.86 -1.46 -10.17
C LYS A 85 5.23 -0.90 -11.53
N ALA A 86 4.27 -0.89 -12.47
CA ALA A 86 4.40 -0.09 -13.70
C ALA A 86 3.05 0.50 -14.12
N GLY A 87 3.10 1.39 -15.11
CA GLY A 87 1.93 2.06 -15.66
C GLY A 87 1.84 3.55 -15.31
N LEU A 88 2.48 4.01 -14.23
CA LEU A 88 2.55 5.42 -13.85
C LEU A 88 3.83 6.06 -14.38
N LYS A 89 3.71 7.19 -15.07
CA LYS A 89 4.83 8.01 -15.53
C LYS A 89 5.22 9.08 -14.48
N PRO A 90 6.43 9.64 -14.56
CA PRO A 90 6.87 10.70 -13.65
C PRO A 90 6.01 11.98 -13.68
N ASP A 91 5.33 12.26 -14.79
CA ASP A 91 4.42 13.38 -14.97
C ASP A 91 3.01 13.13 -14.39
N GLY A 92 2.79 11.97 -13.76
CA GLY A 92 1.50 11.56 -13.18
C GLY A 92 0.53 10.93 -14.18
N THR A 93 0.83 10.94 -15.47
CA THR A 93 0.02 10.23 -16.48
C THR A 93 0.23 8.73 -16.43
N ARG A 94 -0.68 7.96 -17.04
CA ARG A 94 -0.59 6.49 -17.09
C ARG A 94 -0.41 6.02 -18.53
N ASP A 95 0.37 4.94 -18.67
CA ASP A 95 0.61 4.28 -19.93
C ASP A 95 0.68 2.76 -19.70
N PHE A 96 -0.30 2.06 -20.25
CA PHE A 96 -0.38 0.61 -20.17
C PHE A 96 -0.05 -0.07 -21.49
N SER A 97 0.54 0.66 -22.48
CA SER A 97 1.05 0.02 -23.67
C SER A 97 2.09 -1.05 -23.29
N THR A 98 2.00 -2.21 -23.95
CA THR A 98 2.92 -3.34 -23.67
C THR A 98 4.37 -2.97 -23.88
N THR A 99 4.65 -2.05 -24.82
CA THR A 99 6.00 -1.51 -25.03
C THR A 99 6.53 -0.76 -23.81
N PHE A 100 5.71 0.17 -23.27
CA PHE A 100 6.10 0.92 -22.06
C PHE A 100 6.24 -0.01 -20.85
N LEU A 101 5.29 -0.91 -20.65
CA LEU A 101 5.32 -1.84 -19.53
C LEU A 101 6.55 -2.76 -19.57
N ARG A 102 6.94 -3.28 -20.76
CA ARG A 102 8.18 -4.06 -20.91
C ARG A 102 9.43 -3.26 -20.52
N GLN A 103 9.52 -2.02 -20.98
CA GLN A 103 10.63 -1.13 -20.58
C GLN A 103 10.68 -0.93 -19.06
N GLN A 104 9.53 -0.78 -18.41
CA GLN A 104 9.49 -0.64 -16.95
C GLN A 104 9.90 -1.93 -16.23
N VAL A 105 9.50 -3.11 -16.72
CA VAL A 105 9.95 -4.41 -16.18
C VAL A 105 11.48 -4.52 -16.25
N GLU A 106 12.08 -4.27 -17.41
CA GLU A 106 13.54 -4.34 -17.57
C GLU A 106 14.27 -3.33 -16.69
N ARG A 107 13.72 -2.12 -16.54
CA ARG A 107 14.24 -1.11 -15.63
C ARG A 107 14.20 -1.58 -14.17
N SER A 108 13.08 -2.16 -13.73
CA SER A 108 12.93 -2.67 -12.35
C SER A 108 13.84 -3.87 -12.08
N LEU A 109 13.98 -4.81 -13.03
CA LEU A 109 14.94 -5.91 -12.93
C LEU A 109 16.36 -5.39 -12.69
N LYS A 110 16.78 -4.39 -13.47
CA LYS A 110 18.08 -3.74 -13.33
C LYS A 110 18.23 -3.00 -12.00
N SER A 111 17.21 -2.22 -11.60
CA SER A 111 17.26 -1.44 -10.36
C SER A 111 17.30 -2.32 -9.12
N LEU A 112 16.51 -3.39 -9.11
CA LEU A 112 16.46 -4.38 -8.04
C LEU A 112 17.61 -5.39 -8.09
N GLN A 113 18.39 -5.41 -9.19
CA GLN A 113 19.52 -6.32 -9.43
C GLN A 113 19.08 -7.79 -9.37
N VAL A 114 17.95 -8.12 -9.98
CA VAL A 114 17.38 -9.48 -10.02
C VAL A 114 17.05 -9.87 -11.45
N ASP A 115 17.06 -11.17 -11.74
CA ASP A 115 16.67 -11.72 -13.05
C ASP A 115 15.16 -11.93 -13.16
N CYS A 116 14.45 -12.01 -12.01
CA CYS A 116 13.02 -12.22 -11.93
C CYS A 116 12.43 -11.40 -10.79
N LEU A 117 11.38 -10.60 -11.05
CA LEU A 117 10.65 -9.85 -10.04
C LEU A 117 9.76 -10.81 -9.23
N ASP A 118 9.74 -10.69 -7.90
CA ASP A 118 8.86 -11.55 -7.10
C ASP A 118 7.38 -11.21 -7.38
N ILE A 119 6.98 -9.93 -7.30
CA ILE A 119 5.63 -9.47 -7.63
C ILE A 119 5.73 -8.23 -8.50
N PHE A 120 5.04 -8.26 -9.65
CA PHE A 120 4.90 -7.11 -10.54
C PHE A 120 3.45 -6.68 -10.61
N GLN A 121 3.17 -5.40 -10.34
CA GLN A 121 1.82 -4.85 -10.29
C GLN A 121 1.57 -3.80 -11.37
N LEU A 122 0.41 -3.84 -12.01
CA LEU A 122 -0.09 -2.74 -12.82
C LEU A 122 -0.65 -1.64 -11.89
N ASN A 123 -0.23 -0.38 -12.12
CA ASN A 123 -0.55 0.72 -11.22
C ASN A 123 -1.85 1.43 -11.62
N LYS A 124 -2.98 0.94 -11.12
CA LYS A 124 -4.32 1.48 -11.31
C LYS A 124 -4.75 1.55 -12.78
N PRO A 125 -4.73 0.44 -13.52
CA PRO A 125 -5.41 0.38 -14.79
C PRO A 125 -6.92 0.59 -14.55
N SER A 126 -7.57 1.33 -15.44
CA SER A 126 -9.03 1.43 -15.48
C SER A 126 -9.63 0.18 -16.10
N LYS A 127 -10.94 -0.02 -15.94
CA LYS A 127 -11.66 -1.08 -16.65
C LYS A 127 -11.44 -0.97 -18.17
N LYS A 128 -11.46 0.25 -18.71
CA LYS A 128 -11.23 0.52 -20.14
C LYS A 128 -9.82 0.09 -20.61
N ASP A 129 -8.80 0.15 -19.75
CA ASP A 129 -7.46 -0.32 -20.11
C ASP A 129 -7.44 -1.84 -20.33
N PHE A 130 -8.18 -2.60 -19.51
CA PHE A 130 -8.33 -4.04 -19.71
C PHE A 130 -9.15 -4.40 -20.96
N GLU A 131 -10.12 -3.58 -21.36
CA GLU A 131 -10.92 -3.78 -22.56
C GLU A 131 -10.11 -3.49 -23.85
N ASN A 132 -9.20 -2.51 -23.82
CA ASN A 132 -8.47 -2.05 -24.99
C ASN A 132 -7.10 -2.74 -25.18
N ILE A 133 -6.52 -3.27 -24.11
CA ILE A 133 -5.18 -3.84 -24.11
C ILE A 133 -5.24 -5.19 -23.43
N ASP A 134 -4.70 -6.19 -24.07
CA ASP A 134 -4.64 -7.53 -23.48
C ASP A 134 -3.60 -7.62 -22.37
N LEU A 135 -3.88 -6.89 -21.28
CA LEU A 135 -3.01 -6.80 -20.12
C LEU A 135 -2.86 -8.16 -19.39
N PHE A 136 -3.88 -9.00 -19.43
CA PHE A 136 -3.82 -10.31 -18.80
C PHE A 136 -2.88 -11.26 -19.53
N ASN A 137 -2.95 -11.29 -20.87
CA ASN A 137 -1.99 -12.04 -21.68
C ASN A 137 -0.57 -11.50 -21.52
N PHE A 138 -0.41 -10.18 -21.46
CA PHE A 138 0.89 -9.57 -21.21
C PHE A 138 1.50 -10.05 -19.87
N LEU A 139 0.73 -10.06 -18.78
CA LEU A 139 1.20 -10.56 -17.47
C LEU A 139 1.53 -12.05 -17.54
N THR A 140 0.72 -12.84 -18.23
CA THR A 140 0.96 -14.28 -18.43
C THR A 140 2.25 -14.51 -19.22
N GLU A 141 2.48 -13.74 -20.28
CA GLU A 141 3.70 -13.81 -21.06
C GLU A 141 4.96 -13.49 -20.23
N LEU A 142 4.91 -12.46 -19.39
CA LEU A 142 6.02 -12.14 -18.48
C LEU A 142 6.34 -13.27 -17.50
N LYS A 143 5.31 -13.97 -17.00
CA LYS A 143 5.50 -15.18 -16.16
C LYS A 143 6.16 -16.31 -16.96
N HIS A 144 5.71 -16.59 -18.18
CA HIS A 144 6.32 -17.61 -19.04
C HIS A 144 7.77 -17.29 -19.41
N GLN A 145 8.09 -16.02 -19.59
CA GLN A 145 9.47 -15.56 -19.83
C GLN A 145 10.35 -15.59 -18.57
N GLY A 146 9.80 -15.91 -17.41
CA GLY A 146 10.52 -15.88 -16.15
C GLY A 146 10.91 -14.47 -15.67
N LYS A 147 10.31 -13.42 -16.23
CA LYS A 147 10.57 -12.03 -15.84
C LYS A 147 9.87 -11.64 -14.53
N ILE A 148 8.75 -12.28 -14.23
CA ILE A 148 8.00 -12.09 -12.98
C ILE A 148 7.56 -13.44 -12.42
N LYS A 149 7.54 -13.61 -11.09
CA LYS A 149 6.97 -14.80 -10.45
C LYS A 149 5.46 -14.67 -10.32
N TYR A 150 4.99 -13.54 -9.81
CA TYR A 150 3.58 -13.26 -9.54
C TYR A 150 3.18 -11.91 -10.12
N SER A 151 1.93 -11.84 -10.58
CA SER A 151 1.31 -10.63 -11.12
C SER A 151 0.31 -10.04 -10.14
N GLY A 152 0.16 -8.73 -10.15
CA GLY A 152 -0.82 -8.03 -9.35
C GLY A 152 -1.36 -6.79 -10.00
N VAL A 153 -2.38 -6.21 -9.38
CA VAL A 153 -2.97 -4.95 -9.77
C VAL A 153 -3.21 -4.08 -8.55
N ILE A 154 -2.77 -2.82 -8.64
CA ILE A 154 -3.22 -1.79 -7.71
C ILE A 154 -4.58 -1.30 -8.19
N VAL A 155 -5.58 -1.48 -7.35
CA VAL A 155 -6.95 -1.11 -7.67
C VAL A 155 -7.12 0.41 -7.55
N GLY A 156 -7.47 1.05 -8.66
CA GLY A 156 -7.90 2.45 -8.73
C GLY A 156 -9.42 2.58 -8.70
N GLU A 157 -10.09 1.70 -9.44
CA GLU A 157 -11.54 1.61 -9.56
C GLU A 157 -12.00 0.23 -9.06
N VAL A 158 -13.08 0.16 -8.31
CA VAL A 158 -13.60 -1.10 -7.73
C VAL A 158 -13.97 -2.08 -8.84
N GLU A 159 -14.53 -1.60 -9.93
CA GLU A 159 -14.92 -2.37 -11.11
C GLU A 159 -13.70 -3.07 -11.74
N ALA A 160 -12.59 -2.35 -11.89
CA ALA A 160 -11.34 -2.93 -12.39
C ALA A 160 -10.80 -4.03 -11.44
N GLY A 161 -11.02 -3.88 -10.13
CA GLY A 161 -10.72 -4.92 -9.15
C GLY A 161 -11.55 -6.19 -9.34
N TYR A 162 -12.83 -6.05 -9.62
CA TYR A 162 -13.70 -7.19 -9.93
C TYR A 162 -13.31 -7.88 -11.24
N GLU A 163 -12.96 -7.14 -12.29
CA GLU A 163 -12.42 -7.70 -13.54
C GLU A 163 -11.19 -8.58 -13.28
N CYS A 164 -10.25 -8.08 -12.46
CA CYS A 164 -9.06 -8.85 -12.10
C CYS A 164 -9.42 -10.18 -11.39
N ILE A 165 -10.40 -10.17 -10.47
CA ILE A 165 -10.84 -11.37 -9.76
C ILE A 165 -11.49 -12.37 -10.72
N GLU A 166 -12.37 -11.91 -11.61
CA GLU A 166 -13.09 -12.78 -12.55
C GLU A 166 -12.19 -13.34 -13.65
N SER A 167 -11.17 -12.60 -14.07
CA SER A 167 -10.22 -13.08 -15.08
C SER A 167 -9.42 -14.30 -14.62
N GLY A 168 -9.16 -14.43 -13.30
CA GLY A 168 -8.29 -15.47 -12.76
C GLY A 168 -6.81 -15.36 -13.15
N ASN A 169 -6.40 -14.25 -13.78
CA ASN A 169 -5.06 -14.07 -14.36
C ASN A 169 -4.12 -13.25 -13.49
N VAL A 170 -4.57 -12.79 -12.32
CA VAL A 170 -3.73 -12.06 -11.36
C VAL A 170 -3.62 -12.84 -10.04
N ASP A 171 -2.49 -12.71 -9.38
CA ASP A 171 -2.19 -13.44 -8.16
C ASP A 171 -2.46 -12.60 -6.91
N CYS A 172 -2.47 -11.26 -7.03
CA CYS A 172 -2.74 -10.39 -5.89
C CYS A 172 -3.35 -9.05 -6.31
N LEU A 173 -4.03 -8.41 -5.35
CA LEU A 173 -4.54 -7.04 -5.48
C LEU A 173 -3.95 -6.15 -4.38
N GLN A 174 -3.66 -4.90 -4.73
CA GLN A 174 -3.33 -3.86 -3.77
C GLN A 174 -4.49 -2.86 -3.72
N ILE A 175 -5.16 -2.79 -2.58
CA ILE A 175 -6.43 -2.09 -2.41
C ILE A 175 -6.27 -0.98 -1.39
N PHE A 176 -6.87 0.20 -1.66
CA PHE A 176 -6.97 1.27 -0.68
C PHE A 176 -7.96 0.84 0.41
N TYR A 177 -7.42 0.60 1.61
CA TYR A 177 -8.23 0.12 2.73
C TYR A 177 -7.61 0.55 4.05
N ASN A 178 -8.39 1.20 4.88
CA ASN A 178 -7.99 1.61 6.22
C ASN A 178 -9.21 1.85 7.10
N PHE A 179 -8.99 2.22 8.36
CA PHE A 179 -10.01 2.47 9.35
C PHE A 179 -11.14 3.43 8.90
N LEU A 180 -10.84 4.46 8.11
CA LEU A 180 -11.84 5.40 7.60
C LEU A 180 -12.48 4.94 6.28
N TYR A 181 -11.74 4.24 5.43
CA TYR A 181 -12.18 3.85 4.08
C TYR A 181 -12.36 2.35 4.02
N GLN A 182 -13.61 1.91 4.17
CA GLN A 182 -14.00 0.51 4.30
C GLN A 182 -14.83 0.00 3.10
N ASP A 183 -15.17 0.87 2.16
CA ASP A 183 -16.06 0.58 1.02
C ASP A 183 -15.53 -0.53 0.09
N THR A 184 -14.23 -0.83 0.17
CA THR A 184 -13.59 -1.89 -0.62
C THR A 184 -13.57 -3.25 0.07
N GLU A 185 -14.21 -3.40 1.23
CA GLU A 185 -14.16 -4.64 2.00
C GLU A 185 -14.75 -5.83 1.25
N ASP A 186 -15.88 -5.65 0.56
CA ASP A 186 -16.51 -6.71 -0.22
C ASP A 186 -15.60 -7.19 -1.37
N LEU A 187 -14.88 -6.25 -2.01
CA LEU A 187 -13.88 -6.59 -3.02
C LEU A 187 -12.72 -7.41 -2.40
N ILE A 188 -12.26 -7.02 -1.21
CA ILE A 188 -11.21 -7.75 -0.48
C ILE A 188 -11.67 -9.17 -0.13
N LEU A 189 -12.88 -9.30 0.42
CA LEU A 189 -13.45 -10.62 0.77
C LEU A 189 -13.57 -11.51 -0.47
N LYS A 190 -14.05 -10.96 -1.58
CA LYS A 190 -14.15 -11.71 -2.84
C LYS A 190 -12.78 -12.13 -3.36
N ALA A 191 -11.78 -11.25 -3.32
CA ALA A 191 -10.40 -11.57 -3.69
C ALA A 191 -9.83 -12.71 -2.82
N ASN A 192 -10.00 -12.63 -1.49
CA ASN A 192 -9.56 -13.68 -0.57
C ASN A 192 -10.25 -15.02 -0.85
N ASN A 193 -11.57 -15.01 -1.11
CA ASN A 193 -12.33 -16.24 -1.41
C ASN A 193 -11.88 -16.90 -2.73
N ARG A 194 -11.31 -16.12 -3.64
CA ARG A 194 -10.69 -16.60 -4.89
C ARG A 194 -9.20 -16.95 -4.72
N GLY A 195 -8.67 -16.81 -3.50
CA GLY A 195 -7.29 -17.16 -3.19
C GLY A 195 -6.24 -16.13 -3.56
N LEU A 196 -6.64 -14.90 -3.93
CA LEU A 196 -5.70 -13.83 -4.23
C LEU A 196 -5.05 -13.32 -2.94
N GLY A 197 -3.76 -12.96 -3.03
CA GLY A 197 -3.10 -12.16 -1.99
C GLY A 197 -3.64 -10.72 -1.99
N VAL A 198 -3.85 -10.12 -0.82
CA VAL A 198 -4.35 -8.75 -0.73
C VAL A 198 -3.42 -7.88 0.10
N LEU A 199 -3.03 -6.72 -0.47
CA LEU A 199 -2.26 -5.67 0.17
C LEU A 199 -3.18 -4.48 0.47
N ALA A 200 -3.27 -4.10 1.75
CA ALA A 200 -3.97 -2.89 2.17
C ALA A 200 -3.00 -1.69 2.08
N ARG A 201 -3.16 -0.86 1.03
CA ARG A 201 -2.37 0.37 0.89
C ARG A 201 -2.95 1.52 1.69
N SER A 202 -2.09 2.46 2.06
CA SER A 202 -2.45 3.65 2.85
C SER A 202 -3.14 3.33 4.18
N PRO A 203 -2.61 2.37 4.98
CA PRO A 203 -3.23 1.94 6.24
C PRO A 203 -3.35 3.07 7.25
N LEU A 204 -2.49 4.08 7.18
CA LEU A 204 -2.52 5.28 8.02
C LEU A 204 -2.98 6.54 7.27
N ASN A 205 -3.59 6.38 6.10
CA ASN A 205 -4.20 7.45 5.31
C ASN A 205 -3.31 8.69 5.16
N SER A 206 -2.11 8.50 4.58
CA SER A 206 -1.09 9.57 4.41
C SER A 206 -0.75 10.32 5.70
N GLY A 207 -0.84 9.65 6.84
CA GLY A 207 -0.54 10.19 8.17
C GLY A 207 -1.74 10.79 8.90
N LEU A 208 -2.92 10.90 8.28
CA LEU A 208 -4.14 11.40 8.95
C LEU A 208 -4.50 10.57 10.20
N LEU A 209 -4.26 9.25 10.12
CA LEU A 209 -4.54 8.29 11.19
C LEU A 209 -3.35 8.08 12.15
N THR A 210 -2.46 9.05 12.26
CA THR A 210 -1.34 9.00 13.22
C THR A 210 -1.58 9.82 14.48
N GLY A 211 -2.59 10.69 14.48
CA GLY A 211 -2.90 11.60 15.59
C GLY A 211 -1.97 12.82 15.70
N VAL A 212 -1.03 12.98 14.77
CA VAL A 212 -0.04 14.09 14.85
C VAL A 212 -0.50 15.37 14.16
N TYR A 213 -1.53 15.30 13.29
CA TYR A 213 -1.96 16.45 12.52
C TYR A 213 -2.84 17.39 13.33
N LYS A 214 -2.53 18.69 13.22
CA LYS A 214 -3.32 19.78 13.81
C LYS A 214 -4.19 20.45 12.74
N ARG A 215 -5.19 21.20 13.17
CA ARG A 215 -6.14 21.89 12.27
C ARG A 215 -5.44 22.92 11.35
N ASP A 216 -4.37 23.51 11.82
CA ASP A 216 -3.53 24.51 11.15
C ASP A 216 -2.29 23.92 10.48
N GLN A 217 -2.29 22.58 10.27
CA GLN A 217 -1.17 21.89 9.62
C GLN A 217 -0.90 22.45 8.23
N VAL A 218 0.33 22.88 7.99
CA VAL A 218 0.85 23.26 6.68
C VAL A 218 1.82 22.16 6.22
N PHE A 219 1.70 21.74 4.99
CA PHE A 219 2.62 20.82 4.34
C PHE A 219 3.59 21.59 3.46
N ASP A 220 4.84 21.13 3.38
CA ASP A 220 5.80 21.68 2.43
C ASP A 220 5.24 21.54 0.99
N PRO A 221 5.35 22.56 0.13
CA PRO A 221 4.87 22.49 -1.25
C PRO A 221 5.43 21.32 -2.07
N ASN A 222 6.62 20.83 -1.71
CA ASN A 222 7.24 19.63 -2.33
C ASN A 222 6.80 18.32 -1.69
N ASP A 223 5.96 18.34 -0.67
CA ASP A 223 5.39 17.17 -0.04
C ASP A 223 4.12 16.75 -0.77
N ALA A 224 4.03 15.49 -1.21
CA ALA A 224 2.86 14.96 -1.88
C ALA A 224 1.56 15.19 -1.09
N ARG A 225 1.64 15.29 0.25
CA ARG A 225 0.49 15.60 1.10
C ARG A 225 -0.08 17.00 0.89
N ALA A 226 0.73 17.94 0.41
CA ALA A 226 0.25 19.27 0.05
C ALA A 226 -0.79 19.23 -1.09
N THR A 227 -0.73 18.22 -1.96
CA THR A 227 -1.72 18.00 -3.02
C THR A 227 -2.95 17.24 -2.54
N PHE A 228 -2.81 16.34 -1.55
CA PHE A 228 -3.91 15.52 -1.02
C PHE A 228 -4.73 16.24 0.04
N PHE A 229 -4.09 17.09 0.82
CA PHE A 229 -4.68 17.77 1.96
C PHE A 229 -4.74 19.26 1.74
N THR A 230 -5.56 19.70 0.80
CA THR A 230 -5.70 21.11 0.46
C THR A 230 -6.91 21.77 1.13
N GLY A 231 -6.71 22.96 1.70
CA GLY A 231 -7.79 23.87 2.12
C GLY A 231 -8.85 23.23 3.04
N LYS A 232 -10.11 23.49 2.72
CA LYS A 232 -11.25 23.01 3.52
C LYS A 232 -11.37 21.49 3.60
N SER A 233 -10.85 20.76 2.59
CA SER A 233 -10.97 19.28 2.59
C SER A 233 -10.15 18.64 3.72
N PHE A 234 -8.99 19.18 4.03
CA PHE A 234 -8.16 18.68 5.13
C PHE A 234 -8.83 18.91 6.49
N THR A 235 -9.30 20.15 6.74
CA THR A 235 -10.01 20.50 7.98
C THR A 235 -11.27 19.67 8.19
N GLN A 236 -12.04 19.43 7.13
CA GLN A 236 -13.24 18.59 7.18
C GLN A 236 -12.88 17.13 7.54
N ARG A 237 -11.81 16.59 6.96
CA ARG A 237 -11.34 15.21 7.28
C ARG A 237 -10.93 15.10 8.74
N LEU A 238 -10.22 16.09 9.29
CA LEU A 238 -9.86 16.12 10.72
C LEU A 238 -11.07 16.24 11.62
N GLU A 239 -12.06 17.07 11.26
CA GLU A 239 -13.29 17.23 12.02
C GLU A 239 -14.10 15.91 12.07
N ILE A 240 -14.20 15.22 10.94
CA ILE A 240 -14.84 13.91 10.88
C ILE A 240 -14.08 12.90 11.72
N LEU A 241 -12.76 12.84 11.57
CA LEU A 241 -11.94 11.93 12.38
C LEU A 241 -12.15 12.17 13.87
N ARG A 242 -12.18 13.43 14.32
CA ARG A 242 -12.45 13.77 15.73
C ARG A 242 -13.83 13.34 16.21
N LYS A 243 -14.87 13.46 15.38
CA LYS A 243 -16.21 12.95 15.73
C LYS A 243 -16.20 11.44 15.91
N ILE A 244 -15.57 10.72 14.97
CA ILE A 244 -15.40 9.26 15.04
C ILE A 244 -14.59 8.87 16.29
N GLN A 245 -13.49 9.59 16.58
CA GLN A 245 -12.68 9.35 17.78
C GLN A 245 -13.49 9.54 19.07
N ASN A 246 -14.30 10.59 19.15
CA ASN A 246 -15.17 10.83 20.30
C ASN A 246 -16.19 9.71 20.50
N ASP A 247 -16.89 9.27 19.44
CA ASP A 247 -17.89 8.23 19.51
C ASP A 247 -17.30 6.85 19.84
N LEU A 248 -16.06 6.60 19.43
CA LEU A 248 -15.33 5.37 19.73
C LEU A 248 -14.43 5.48 20.97
N ASN A 249 -14.41 6.64 21.64
CA ASN A 249 -13.55 6.94 22.79
C ASN A 249 -12.05 6.68 22.53
N ILE A 250 -11.55 7.21 21.40
CA ILE A 250 -10.15 7.04 20.96
C ILE A 250 -9.43 8.38 21.05
N SER A 251 -8.32 8.44 21.77
CA SER A 251 -7.47 9.63 21.83
C SER A 251 -6.55 9.76 20.59
N ASP A 252 -5.99 10.96 20.37
CA ASP A 252 -5.02 11.19 19.30
C ASP A 252 -3.77 10.29 19.45
N SER A 253 -3.36 9.96 20.67
CA SER A 253 -2.23 9.05 20.90
C SER A 253 -2.54 7.59 20.56
N GLN A 254 -3.80 7.19 20.56
CA GLN A 254 -4.25 5.81 20.31
C GLN A 254 -4.63 5.53 18.87
N ILE A 255 -4.95 6.58 18.07
CA ILE A 255 -5.54 6.39 16.73
C ILE A 255 -4.64 5.60 15.77
N LYS A 256 -3.32 5.74 15.86
CA LYS A 256 -2.37 4.98 15.03
C LYS A 256 -2.46 3.48 15.33
N GLU A 257 -2.38 3.13 16.60
CA GLU A 257 -2.53 1.74 17.05
C GLU A 257 -3.90 1.18 16.67
N PHE A 258 -4.98 1.93 16.97
CA PHE A 258 -6.34 1.55 16.66
C PHE A 258 -6.52 1.26 15.15
N SER A 259 -6.00 2.13 14.29
CA SER A 259 -6.10 2.00 12.84
C SER A 259 -5.37 0.76 12.31
N LEU A 260 -4.20 0.45 12.84
CA LEU A 260 -3.48 -0.77 12.45
C LEU A 260 -4.15 -2.02 13.01
N ARG A 261 -4.60 -2.00 14.27
CA ARG A 261 -5.36 -3.10 14.86
C ARG A 261 -6.64 -3.39 14.08
N PHE A 262 -7.32 -2.35 13.57
CA PHE A 262 -8.49 -2.54 12.71
C PHE A 262 -8.17 -3.42 11.50
N ILE A 263 -7.10 -3.11 10.76
CA ILE A 263 -6.70 -3.90 9.59
C ILE A 263 -6.26 -5.31 10.00
N LEU A 264 -5.46 -5.43 11.05
CA LEU A 264 -4.92 -6.71 11.53
C LEU A 264 -5.98 -7.61 12.19
N SER A 265 -7.11 -7.04 12.61
CA SER A 265 -8.25 -7.75 13.23
C SER A 265 -9.28 -8.19 12.22
N ASN A 266 -9.29 -7.59 11.02
CA ASN A 266 -10.32 -7.84 10.04
C ASN A 266 -10.26 -9.31 9.55
N ARG A 267 -11.45 -9.87 9.27
CA ARG A 267 -11.61 -11.21 8.64
C ARG A 267 -10.98 -11.26 7.25
N CYS A 268 -10.77 -10.12 6.65
CA CYS A 268 -10.03 -9.95 5.40
C CYS A 268 -8.55 -10.20 5.65
N ARG A 269 -8.02 -11.29 5.09
CA ARG A 269 -6.59 -11.60 5.17
C ARG A 269 -5.80 -10.62 4.30
N THR A 270 -5.49 -9.45 4.87
CA THR A 270 -4.74 -8.39 4.20
C THR A 270 -3.39 -8.17 4.85
N ILE A 271 -2.40 -7.81 4.04
CA ILE A 271 -1.11 -7.32 4.51
C ILE A 271 -1.17 -5.80 4.51
N ALA A 272 -1.01 -5.18 5.67
CA ALA A 272 -0.89 -3.73 5.72
C ALA A 272 0.50 -3.29 5.23
N ILE A 273 0.57 -2.29 4.34
CA ILE A 273 1.84 -1.78 3.80
C ILE A 273 2.04 -0.29 4.17
N PRO A 274 2.22 0.04 5.47
CA PRO A 274 2.56 1.38 5.88
C PRO A 274 3.93 1.79 5.33
N ALA A 275 4.10 3.09 5.08
CA ALA A 275 5.39 3.71 4.79
C ALA A 275 5.83 4.56 5.98
N THR A 276 7.12 4.57 6.28
CA THR A 276 7.71 5.35 7.36
C THR A 276 8.98 6.04 6.91
N SER A 277 9.38 7.08 7.62
CA SER A 277 10.59 7.86 7.36
C SER A 277 11.60 7.82 8.52
N THR A 278 11.35 7.02 9.57
CA THR A 278 12.27 6.84 10.69
C THR A 278 12.27 5.40 11.21
N THR A 279 13.37 4.97 11.81
CA THR A 279 13.48 3.65 12.47
C THR A 279 12.53 3.53 13.64
N HIS A 280 12.32 4.60 14.40
CA HIS A 280 11.38 4.63 15.52
C HIS A 280 9.94 4.32 15.07
N GLN A 281 9.49 4.92 13.98
CA GLN A 281 8.16 4.62 13.42
C GLN A 281 8.00 3.14 13.03
N ILE A 282 9.05 2.51 12.49
CA ILE A 282 9.01 1.07 12.21
C ILE A 282 8.87 0.26 13.49
N GLU A 283 9.63 0.59 14.51
CA GLU A 283 9.56 -0.09 15.80
C GLU A 283 8.17 0.00 16.43
N GLU A 284 7.54 1.17 16.38
CA GLU A 284 6.16 1.36 16.82
C GLU A 284 5.18 0.45 16.04
N LEU A 285 5.28 0.43 14.70
CA LEU A 285 4.41 -0.41 13.87
C LEU A 285 4.55 -1.89 14.19
N ILE A 286 5.77 -2.33 14.41
CA ILE A 286 6.06 -3.74 14.75
C ILE A 286 5.56 -4.08 16.15
N ASN A 287 5.70 -3.19 17.12
CA ASN A 287 5.16 -3.38 18.46
C ASN A 287 3.63 -3.54 18.41
N ILE A 288 2.93 -2.71 17.65
CA ILE A 288 1.49 -2.84 17.45
C ILE A 288 1.13 -4.17 16.78
N ALA A 289 1.90 -4.61 15.77
CA ALA A 289 1.62 -5.86 15.08
C ALA A 289 1.87 -7.09 15.97
N ASN A 290 2.88 -7.04 16.83
CA ASN A 290 3.22 -8.12 17.75
C ASN A 290 2.28 -8.19 18.98
N ASP A 291 1.53 -7.12 19.27
CA ASP A 291 0.50 -7.17 20.28
C ASP A 291 -0.59 -8.18 19.86
N PRO A 292 -0.90 -9.16 20.71
CA PRO A 292 -1.91 -10.18 20.39
C PRO A 292 -3.35 -9.63 20.42
N SER A 293 -3.56 -8.44 20.98
CA SER A 293 -4.88 -7.83 21.08
C SER A 293 -5.46 -7.57 19.67
N ARG A 294 -6.64 -8.13 19.43
CA ARG A 294 -7.39 -7.95 18.17
C ARG A 294 -8.82 -7.58 18.52
N PHE A 295 -9.46 -6.81 17.66
CA PHE A 295 -10.88 -6.51 17.81
C PHE A 295 -11.71 -7.77 17.56
N SER A 296 -12.72 -7.99 18.40
CA SER A 296 -13.76 -8.98 18.19
C SER A 296 -14.66 -8.58 17.01
N SER A 297 -15.44 -9.51 16.51
CA SER A 297 -16.40 -9.22 15.42
C SER A 297 -17.38 -8.12 15.78
N SER A 298 -17.89 -8.12 17.04
CA SER A 298 -18.82 -7.09 17.52
C SER A 298 -18.17 -5.70 17.62
N GLU A 299 -16.90 -5.63 18.01
CA GLU A 299 -16.16 -4.36 18.01
C GLU A 299 -15.93 -3.85 16.58
N LEU A 300 -15.54 -4.73 15.65
CA LEU A 300 -15.41 -4.37 14.23
C LEU A 300 -16.73 -3.87 13.64
N ASP A 301 -17.85 -4.53 13.94
CA ASP A 301 -19.17 -4.12 13.47
C ASP A 301 -19.57 -2.75 14.04
N ASN A 302 -19.27 -2.49 15.33
CA ASN A 302 -19.48 -1.16 15.93
C ASN A 302 -18.61 -0.09 15.30
N ILE A 303 -17.32 -0.37 15.05
CA ILE A 303 -16.39 0.53 14.37
C ILE A 303 -16.95 0.89 12.99
N LYS A 304 -17.36 -0.10 12.20
CA LYS A 304 -17.92 0.11 10.86
C LYS A 304 -19.18 0.97 10.91
N ARG A 305 -20.08 0.68 11.82
CA ARG A 305 -21.32 1.46 12.01
C ARG A 305 -21.02 2.93 12.32
N VAL A 306 -20.12 3.19 13.26
CA VAL A 306 -19.76 4.57 13.63
C VAL A 306 -19.08 5.29 12.48
N VAL A 307 -18.11 4.66 11.79
CA VAL A 307 -17.42 5.28 10.66
C VAL A 307 -18.38 5.60 9.52
N SER A 308 -19.28 4.69 9.15
CA SER A 308 -20.24 4.88 8.06
C SER A 308 -21.21 6.04 8.31
N GLN A 309 -21.59 6.31 9.57
CA GLN A 309 -22.45 7.45 9.93
C GLN A 309 -21.85 8.80 9.50
N TYR A 310 -20.53 8.92 9.51
CA TYR A 310 -19.84 10.16 9.18
C TYR A 310 -19.31 10.19 7.74
N MET A 311 -18.83 9.05 7.23
CA MET A 311 -18.25 9.00 5.89
C MET A 311 -19.30 9.14 4.78
N ASN A 312 -20.53 8.67 4.99
CA ASN A 312 -21.65 8.85 4.06
C ASN A 312 -22.11 10.32 3.90
N GLN A 313 -21.71 11.20 4.83
CA GLN A 313 -22.05 12.63 4.80
C GLN A 313 -21.10 13.46 3.93
N VAL A 314 -19.99 12.89 3.49
CA VAL A 314 -18.94 13.61 2.77
C VAL A 314 -18.44 12.78 1.59
N ASN A 315 -18.52 13.37 0.40
CA ASN A 315 -18.04 12.73 -0.82
C ASN A 315 -16.50 12.81 -0.89
N PHE A 316 -15.83 11.91 -0.16
CA PHE A 316 -14.36 11.80 -0.19
C PHE A 316 -13.82 10.96 -1.36
N GLN A 317 -14.70 10.39 -2.21
CA GLN A 317 -14.32 9.48 -3.29
C GLN A 317 -13.47 10.12 -4.39
N GLN A 318 -13.49 11.44 -4.53
CA GLN A 318 -12.78 12.15 -5.61
C GLN A 318 -11.26 12.32 -5.40
N GLN A 319 -10.67 11.85 -4.31
CA GLN A 319 -9.24 12.05 -3.99
C GLN A 319 -8.48 10.78 -3.62
N ILE A 320 -8.97 9.62 -4.02
CA ILE A 320 -8.20 8.37 -3.93
C ILE A 320 -7.34 8.25 -5.19
N LEU A 321 -6.32 9.09 -5.27
CA LEU A 321 -5.28 9.03 -6.30
C LEU A 321 -4.20 8.04 -5.93
#